data_2844f82abf4a2f580ed8e7109923e462
#
_entry.id   2844f82abf4a2f580ed8e7109923e462
#
_cell.length_a   1.000
_cell.length_b   1.000
_cell.length_c   1.000
_cell.angle_alpha   90.00
_cell.angle_beta   90.00
_cell.angle_gamma   90.00
#
_symmetry.space_group_name_H-M   'P 1'
#
loop_
_entity.id
_entity.type
_entity.pdbx_description
1 polymer ?
#
loop_
_entity_poly.entity_id
_entity_poly.type
_entity_poly.pdbx_seq_one_letter_code
_entity_poly.pdbx_strand_id
1 'polypeptide(L)'
;MTFPKSHLDLLEYTTRAYLFLATLMPDGSPQVTPVWFNTEDGLILINTNEGRVKDKNLKARPQVAMVIQDPSDPFRYIQIRGEVTEYTREKADAHINTLSLKYRGEPWSSQPDQRRIIFKIRPLHFDAH
;
A
#
# COMPACT_ATOMS: atom_id res chain seq x y z
N MET A 1 -15.48 -1.16 8.32
CA MET A 1 -15.47 -2.30 7.37
C MET A 1 -14.26 -3.17 7.66
N THR A 2 -14.44 -4.46 7.72
CA THR A 2 -13.38 -5.42 8.07
C THR A 2 -12.92 -6.19 6.85
N PHE A 3 -11.65 -6.59 6.85
CA PHE A 3 -11.11 -7.44 5.79
C PHE A 3 -11.82 -8.79 5.73
N PRO A 4 -11.98 -9.37 4.53
CA PRO A 4 -12.60 -10.69 4.38
C PRO A 4 -11.87 -11.75 5.19
N LYS A 5 -12.59 -12.48 6.04
CA LYS A 5 -12.00 -13.50 6.92
C LYS A 5 -11.30 -14.61 6.15
N SER A 6 -11.81 -14.94 4.96
CA SER A 6 -11.23 -15.97 4.11
C SER A 6 -9.85 -15.63 3.56
N HIS A 7 -9.43 -14.35 3.63
CA HIS A 7 -8.22 -13.86 3.01
C HIS A 7 -7.29 -13.15 3.99
N LEU A 8 -7.50 -13.30 5.31
CA LEU A 8 -6.66 -12.63 6.31
C LEU A 8 -5.19 -13.05 6.25
N ASP A 9 -4.92 -14.25 5.75
CA ASP A 9 -3.55 -14.73 5.56
C ASP A 9 -2.74 -13.84 4.61
N LEU A 10 -3.40 -13.16 3.67
CA LEU A 10 -2.71 -12.25 2.74
C LEU A 10 -2.18 -10.99 3.42
N LEU A 11 -2.64 -10.70 4.64
CA LEU A 11 -2.25 -9.51 5.39
C LEU A 11 -1.14 -9.79 6.39
N GLU A 12 -0.78 -11.06 6.60
CA GLU A 12 0.19 -11.45 7.61
C GLU A 12 1.61 -11.01 7.25
N TYR A 13 2.41 -10.70 8.26
CA TYR A 13 3.80 -10.30 8.08
C TYR A 13 4.60 -11.34 7.31
N THR A 14 4.31 -12.63 7.51
CA THR A 14 5.02 -13.74 6.85
C THR A 14 4.57 -13.98 5.41
N THR A 15 3.50 -13.33 4.96
CA THR A 15 3.00 -13.47 3.60
C THR A 15 3.45 -12.28 2.77
N ARG A 16 4.34 -12.53 1.80
CA ARG A 16 4.89 -11.48 0.92
C ARG A 16 3.96 -11.19 -0.24
N ALA A 17 2.70 -10.85 0.06
CA ALA A 17 1.74 -10.47 -0.95
C ALA A 17 1.98 -9.03 -1.39
N TYR A 18 2.04 -8.81 -2.70
CA TYR A 18 2.13 -7.45 -3.24
C TYR A 18 0.74 -6.83 -3.34
N LEU A 19 0.69 -5.54 -3.15
CA LEU A 19 -0.49 -4.74 -3.39
C LEU A 19 -0.28 -3.95 -4.68
N PHE A 20 -1.21 -4.09 -5.61
CA PHE A 20 -1.20 -3.31 -6.85
C PHE A 20 -2.08 -2.09 -6.62
N LEU A 21 -1.46 -0.92 -6.63
CA LEU A 21 -2.12 0.34 -6.27
C LEU A 21 -2.38 1.17 -7.52
N ALA A 22 -3.65 1.47 -7.76
CA ALA A 22 -4.07 2.39 -8.82
C ALA A 22 -4.36 3.77 -8.21
N THR A 23 -3.69 4.78 -8.73
CA THR A 23 -3.91 6.19 -8.39
C THR A 23 -4.34 6.95 -9.62
N LEU A 24 -4.91 8.14 -9.43
CA LEU A 24 -5.42 8.96 -10.53
C LEU A 24 -4.44 10.07 -10.90
N MET A 25 -4.10 10.13 -12.18
CA MET A 25 -3.32 11.22 -12.77
C MET A 25 -4.15 12.50 -12.83
N PRO A 26 -3.53 13.68 -13.04
CA PRO A 26 -4.27 14.92 -13.14
C PRO A 26 -5.36 14.96 -14.21
N ASP A 27 -5.19 14.20 -15.30
CA ASP A 27 -6.20 14.09 -16.36
C ASP A 27 -7.29 13.05 -16.07
N GLY A 28 -7.25 12.41 -14.90
CA GLY A 28 -8.21 11.39 -14.51
C GLY A 28 -7.85 9.98 -14.94
N SER A 29 -6.79 9.79 -15.73
CA SER A 29 -6.37 8.46 -16.13
C SER A 29 -5.73 7.71 -14.95
N PRO A 30 -5.96 6.40 -14.81
CA PRO A 30 -5.35 5.63 -13.72
C PRO A 30 -3.91 5.23 -14.04
N GLN A 31 -3.09 5.21 -13.00
CA GLN A 31 -1.74 4.68 -13.02
C GLN A 31 -1.67 3.56 -11.99
N VAL A 32 -1.07 2.42 -12.32
CA VAL A 32 -0.98 1.29 -11.39
C VAL A 32 0.47 0.84 -11.22
N THR A 33 0.86 0.58 -9.96
CA THR A 33 2.20 0.06 -9.62
C THR A 33 2.10 -0.97 -8.50
N PRO A 34 2.98 -1.99 -8.48
CA PRO A 34 3.08 -2.87 -7.32
C PRO A 34 3.79 -2.16 -6.18
N VAL A 35 3.31 -2.35 -4.96
CA VAL A 35 3.90 -1.74 -3.76
C VAL A 35 3.93 -2.75 -2.62
N TRP A 36 4.80 -2.50 -1.67
CA TRP A 36 4.80 -3.15 -0.37
C TRP A 36 3.73 -2.50 0.51
N PHE A 37 3.16 -3.27 1.42
CA PHE A 37 2.16 -2.74 2.33
C PHE A 37 2.16 -3.49 3.66
N ASN A 38 1.54 -2.89 4.65
CA ASN A 38 1.09 -3.57 5.85
C ASN A 38 -0.26 -2.98 6.26
N THR A 39 -0.85 -3.53 7.28
CA THR A 39 -2.13 -3.03 7.82
C THR A 39 -1.95 -2.65 9.28
N GLU A 40 -2.70 -1.64 9.71
CA GLU A 40 -2.71 -1.16 11.08
C GLU A 40 -4.09 -0.56 11.37
N ASP A 41 -4.76 -1.07 12.37
CA ASP A 41 -6.09 -0.58 12.80
C ASP A 41 -7.10 -0.53 11.66
N GLY A 42 -7.11 -1.54 10.79
CA GLY A 42 -8.03 -1.62 9.66
C GLY A 42 -7.65 -0.77 8.46
N LEU A 43 -6.55 -0.01 8.56
CA LEU A 43 -6.04 0.81 7.47
C LEU A 43 -4.92 0.08 6.72
N ILE A 44 -4.81 0.39 5.43
CA ILE A 44 -3.69 -0.08 4.62
C ILE A 44 -2.64 1.00 4.60
N LEU A 45 -1.40 0.64 4.95
CA LEU A 45 -0.28 1.57 4.97
C LEU A 45 0.68 1.25 3.83
N ILE A 46 1.00 2.27 3.04
CA ILE A 46 2.05 2.20 2.03
C ILE A 46 3.09 3.29 2.28
N ASN A 47 4.27 3.10 1.70
CA ASN A 47 5.39 4.01 1.88
C ASN A 47 5.93 4.39 0.51
N THR A 48 6.24 5.67 0.32
CA THR A 48 6.85 6.13 -0.91
C THR A 48 7.80 7.28 -0.62
N ASN A 49 8.49 7.76 -1.64
CA ASN A 49 9.36 8.91 -1.53
C ASN A 49 8.61 10.15 -2.00
N GLU A 50 8.64 11.24 -1.21
CA GLU A 50 8.01 12.49 -1.60
C GLU A 50 8.52 12.96 -2.96
N GLY A 51 7.61 13.52 -3.77
CA GLY A 51 7.93 14.01 -5.10
C GLY A 51 7.69 13.02 -6.23
N ARG A 52 7.53 11.73 -5.91
CA ARG A 52 7.16 10.75 -6.94
C ARG A 52 5.72 11.00 -7.43
N VAL A 53 5.43 10.48 -8.64
CA VAL A 53 4.10 10.60 -9.24
C VAL A 53 3.02 10.09 -8.30
N LYS A 54 3.23 8.94 -7.67
CA LYS A 54 2.32 8.34 -6.70
C LYS A 54 2.02 9.28 -5.53
N ASP A 55 3.05 9.89 -4.96
CA ASP A 55 2.91 10.84 -3.86
C ASP A 55 2.01 12.01 -4.27
N LYS A 56 2.29 12.61 -5.40
CA LYS A 56 1.51 13.74 -5.90
C LYS A 56 0.06 13.37 -6.18
N ASN A 57 -0.15 12.21 -6.79
CA ASN A 57 -1.49 11.71 -7.10
C ASN A 57 -2.31 11.49 -5.83
N LEU A 58 -1.74 10.81 -4.84
CA LEU A 58 -2.44 10.48 -3.59
C LEU A 58 -2.82 11.70 -2.79
N LYS A 59 -1.94 12.72 -2.76
CA LYS A 59 -2.22 13.98 -2.06
C LYS A 59 -3.32 14.78 -2.74
N ALA A 60 -3.34 14.79 -4.07
CA ALA A 60 -4.29 15.60 -4.85
C ALA A 60 -5.64 14.90 -5.05
N ARG A 61 -5.62 13.57 -5.25
CA ARG A 61 -6.81 12.78 -5.58
C ARG A 61 -6.79 11.53 -4.71
N PRO A 62 -7.54 11.54 -3.59
CA PRO A 62 -7.41 10.50 -2.56
C PRO A 62 -8.06 9.15 -2.91
N GLN A 63 -8.88 9.07 -3.96
CA GLN A 63 -9.53 7.83 -4.34
C GLN A 63 -8.53 6.85 -4.94
N VAL A 64 -8.58 5.60 -4.50
CA VAL A 64 -7.66 4.56 -4.97
C VAL A 64 -8.41 3.26 -5.22
N ALA A 65 -7.84 2.44 -6.09
CA ALA A 65 -8.23 1.04 -6.25
C ALA A 65 -6.99 0.17 -6.02
N MET A 66 -7.21 -1.02 -5.47
CA MET A 66 -6.12 -1.90 -5.08
C MET A 66 -6.47 -3.36 -5.32
N VAL A 67 -5.45 -4.17 -5.56
CA VAL A 67 -5.55 -5.63 -5.52
C VAL A 67 -4.41 -6.14 -4.65
N ILE A 68 -4.74 -6.98 -3.66
CA ILE A 68 -3.76 -7.75 -2.91
C ILE A 68 -3.84 -9.17 -3.44
N GLN A 69 -2.76 -9.65 -4.06
CA GLN A 69 -2.75 -10.92 -4.75
C GLN A 69 -2.01 -11.97 -3.92
N ASP A 70 -2.60 -13.18 -3.86
CA ASP A 70 -1.94 -14.33 -3.24
C ASP A 70 -0.66 -14.66 -4.01
N PRO A 71 0.52 -14.64 -3.36
CA PRO A 71 1.77 -14.94 -4.07
C PRO A 71 1.87 -16.38 -4.57
N SER A 72 1.04 -17.28 -4.06
CA SER A 72 1.03 -18.70 -4.46
C SER A 72 -0.07 -19.04 -5.46
N ASP A 73 -1.06 -18.17 -5.62
CA ASP A 73 -2.20 -18.41 -6.49
C ASP A 73 -2.69 -17.07 -7.08
N PRO A 74 -2.34 -16.77 -8.34
CA PRO A 74 -2.67 -15.48 -8.93
C PRO A 74 -4.18 -15.26 -9.14
N PHE A 75 -4.98 -16.32 -9.05
CA PHE A 75 -6.43 -16.20 -9.17
C PHE A 75 -7.13 -15.98 -7.82
N ARG A 76 -6.36 -15.95 -6.74
CA ARG A 76 -6.89 -15.65 -5.41
C ARG A 76 -6.39 -14.28 -4.98
N TYR A 77 -7.32 -13.35 -4.73
CA TYR A 77 -6.96 -11.96 -4.42
C TYR A 77 -8.10 -11.25 -3.70
N ILE A 78 -7.77 -10.07 -3.16
CA ILE A 78 -8.76 -9.14 -2.62
C ILE A 78 -8.71 -7.89 -3.51
N GLN A 79 -9.83 -7.55 -4.12
CA GLN A 79 -9.99 -6.25 -4.78
C GLN A 79 -10.53 -5.26 -3.75
N ILE A 80 -9.95 -4.06 -3.72
CA ILE A 80 -10.30 -3.05 -2.72
C ILE A 80 -10.44 -1.71 -3.41
N ARG A 81 -11.51 -0.99 -3.08
CA ARG A 81 -11.62 0.43 -3.38
C ARG A 81 -11.55 1.19 -2.07
N GLY A 82 -10.83 2.28 -2.04
CA GLY A 82 -10.62 3.03 -0.82
C GLY A 82 -10.24 4.47 -1.05
N GLU A 83 -9.86 5.13 0.03
CA GLU A 83 -9.42 6.52 -0.02
C GLU A 83 -8.31 6.77 0.98
N VAL A 84 -7.39 7.65 0.62
CA VAL A 84 -6.37 8.15 1.54
C VAL A 84 -7.05 8.98 2.62
N THR A 85 -6.82 8.66 3.88
CA THR A 85 -7.36 9.41 5.00
C THR A 85 -6.34 10.33 5.64
N GLU A 86 -5.05 9.94 5.61
CA GLU A 86 -3.98 10.78 6.12
C GLU A 86 -2.65 10.36 5.51
N TYR A 87 -1.67 11.22 5.63
CA TYR A 87 -0.29 10.90 5.28
C TYR A 87 0.65 11.63 6.25
N THR A 88 1.83 11.05 6.47
CA THR A 88 2.78 11.60 7.44
C THR A 88 4.20 11.16 7.10
N ARG A 89 5.15 12.02 7.40
CA ARG A 89 6.57 11.67 7.37
C ARG A 89 7.06 11.11 8.70
N GLU A 90 6.26 11.30 9.76
CA GLU A 90 6.61 10.79 11.08
C GLU A 90 6.68 9.26 11.04
N LYS A 91 7.80 8.70 11.51
CA LYS A 91 8.07 7.25 11.53
C LYS A 91 8.13 6.61 10.15
N ALA A 92 8.18 7.40 9.07
CA ALA A 92 8.20 6.84 7.72
C ALA A 92 9.49 6.09 7.41
N ASP A 93 10.62 6.50 7.98
CA ASP A 93 11.88 5.78 7.81
C ASP A 93 11.86 4.44 8.54
N ALA A 94 11.30 4.38 9.74
CA ALA A 94 11.12 3.12 10.47
C ALA A 94 10.15 2.21 9.72
N HIS A 95 9.09 2.77 9.14
CA HIS A 95 8.09 2.02 8.40
C HIS A 95 8.67 1.35 7.14
N ILE A 96 9.44 2.10 6.33
CA ILE A 96 10.04 1.48 5.14
C ILE A 96 11.04 0.39 5.53
N ASN A 97 11.73 0.56 6.65
CA ASN A 97 12.62 -0.48 7.15
C ASN A 97 11.86 -1.75 7.53
N THR A 98 10.73 -1.61 8.21
CA THR A 98 9.85 -2.75 8.55
C THR A 98 9.38 -3.46 7.29
N LEU A 99 8.95 -2.72 6.28
CA LEU A 99 8.51 -3.30 5.01
C LEU A 99 9.66 -4.00 4.29
N SER A 100 10.85 -3.42 4.31
CA SER A 100 12.03 -4.04 3.69
C SER A 100 12.38 -5.38 4.35
N LEU A 101 12.31 -5.44 5.69
CA LEU A 101 12.54 -6.69 6.42
C LEU A 101 11.49 -7.75 6.06
N LYS A 102 10.23 -7.32 5.90
CA LYS A 102 9.15 -8.24 5.50
C LYS A 102 9.38 -8.81 4.10
N TYR A 103 9.63 -7.94 3.11
CA TYR A 103 9.65 -8.32 1.69
C TYR A 103 11.00 -8.82 1.20
N ARG A 104 12.10 -8.36 1.81
CA ARG A 104 13.44 -8.67 1.36
C ARG A 104 14.30 -9.41 2.40
N GLY A 105 13.86 -9.40 3.66
CA GLY A 105 14.65 -9.95 4.76
C GLY A 105 15.88 -9.12 5.12
N GLU A 106 15.97 -7.89 4.63
CA GLU A 106 17.11 -7.00 4.83
C GLU A 106 16.64 -5.61 5.25
N PRO A 107 17.45 -4.88 6.06
CA PRO A 107 17.13 -3.51 6.40
C PRO A 107 17.10 -2.61 5.16
N TRP A 108 16.35 -1.53 5.25
CA TRP A 108 16.32 -0.51 4.21
C TRP A 108 17.58 0.35 4.26
N SER A 109 18.19 0.58 3.09
CA SER A 109 19.31 1.50 2.97
C SER A 109 18.80 2.89 2.61
N SER A 110 18.81 3.79 3.58
CA SER A 110 18.39 5.18 3.37
C SER A 110 19.42 5.93 2.52
N GLN A 111 18.92 6.71 1.57
CA GLN A 111 19.73 7.64 0.80
C GLN A 111 19.56 9.05 1.37
N PRO A 112 20.59 9.92 1.34
CA PRO A 112 20.50 11.24 1.98
C PRO A 112 19.39 12.14 1.43
N ASP A 113 18.99 11.94 0.17
CA ASP A 113 17.97 12.75 -0.50
C ASP A 113 16.56 12.14 -0.39
N GLN A 114 16.43 10.99 0.26
CA GLN A 114 15.10 10.36 0.41
C GLN A 114 14.28 11.02 1.49
N ARG A 115 13.02 11.26 1.16
CA ARG A 115 12.03 11.83 2.07
C ARG A 115 10.83 10.90 2.09
N ARG A 116 10.94 9.86 2.93
CA ARG A 116 9.91 8.84 3.01
C ARG A 116 8.63 9.41 3.61
N ILE A 117 7.49 8.89 3.14
CA ILE A 117 6.17 9.31 3.58
C ILE A 117 5.25 8.08 3.61
N ILE A 118 4.42 8.01 4.66
CA ILE A 118 3.41 6.96 4.82
C ILE A 118 2.07 7.53 4.36
N PHE A 119 1.35 6.76 3.53
CA PHE A 119 -0.06 7.03 3.23
C PHE A 119 -0.90 5.97 3.91
N LYS A 120 -1.94 6.41 4.63
CA LYS A 120 -2.91 5.54 5.28
C LYS A 120 -4.18 5.56 4.46
N ILE A 121 -4.62 4.37 4.04
CA ILE A 121 -5.74 4.20 3.13
C ILE A 121 -6.84 3.45 3.86
N ARG A 122 -8.04 4.04 3.87
CA ARG A 122 -9.22 3.41 4.43
C ARG A 122 -9.93 2.60 3.36
N PRO A 123 -10.08 1.28 3.53
CA PRO A 123 -10.90 0.48 2.61
C PRO A 123 -12.37 0.85 2.72
N LEU A 124 -13.04 0.97 1.58
CA LEU A 124 -14.47 1.27 1.51
C LEU A 124 -15.28 0.10 0.95
N HIS A 125 -14.69 -0.70 0.05
CA HIS A 125 -15.33 -1.87 -0.56
C HIS A 125 -14.31 -2.97 -0.73
N PHE A 126 -14.72 -4.19 -0.42
CA PHE A 126 -13.93 -5.40 -0.64
C PHE A 126 -14.66 -6.34 -1.60
N ASP A 127 -13.88 -7.01 -2.45
CA ASP A 127 -14.39 -8.10 -3.30
C ASP A 127 -13.32 -9.19 -3.31
N ALA A 128 -13.58 -10.31 -2.62
CA ALA A 128 -12.61 -11.38 -2.45
C ALA A 128 -12.88 -12.53 -3.41
N HIS A 129 -11.84 -12.99 -4.02
CA HIS A 129 -11.88 -14.09 -4.98
C HIS A 129 -10.93 -15.21 -4.60
#